data_659f4f8a1e2b191844cf023150b9b889
#
_entry.id   659f4f8a1e2b191844cf023150b9b889
#
_cell.length_a   1.000
_cell.length_b   1.000
_cell.length_c   1.000
_cell.angle_alpha   90.00
_cell.angle_beta   90.00
_cell.angle_gamma   90.00
#
_symmetry.space_group_name_H-M   'P 1'
#
loop_
_entity.id
_entity.type
_entity.pdbx_description
1 polymer ?
#
loop_
_entity_poly.entity_id
_entity_poly.type
_entity_poly.pdbx_seq_one_letter_code
_entity_poly.pdbx_strand_id
1 'polypeptide(L)'
;MSTSSVPYFFMSYSREDTAKQRRIVRELRGRGINIWVDVENLTPGTPTWEREIEKAIRGATGIVVLLSPESNNSEWVRRELSFGEQHRKRIFPVLIEGEDDTSTPLRLANHQRVDLRTKFESGLDELALALKEYIGIKQDIATGSRPSIQKATTPKTPPLDLKKFGLPALIALVGIFCITSGIFAARFIGNIITTTDTPTTPPDIDPIVTVTATEPAINTNEPTGKIVYTCSINGDEVCMMNGDGSNWRQLTNSNFASYNASLSADGNSMVYAVGDGNKSEIYEMKLATGKSEQLTELGKAVGSPEISPDGKTIIFHYRSGNSNVQLWIMNRDGSDPQEFYSKSGNDVHDGTWSPDGSQILFALGKDDKNKLYIMDFNGRDPKVVNDTIDTRGRSDWSINNLISFDQGGPFAHDVYLMSIDGSGLRQISQAGINAQGASLSPDGKWITFTGYTNVAGKDQNSCEIFIMRVDGSDLRQLTDNKYCDYQPRWGN
;
A
#
# COMPACT_ATOMS: atom_id res chain seq x y z
N MET A 1 10.15 -15.18 38.73
CA MET A 1 9.31 -14.11 39.30
C MET A 1 9.11 -13.08 38.20
N SER A 2 7.93 -13.05 37.62
CA SER A 2 7.60 -12.09 36.55
C SER A 2 7.41 -10.72 37.20
N THR A 3 8.32 -9.78 36.94
CA THR A 3 8.13 -8.38 37.30
C THR A 3 6.99 -7.84 36.47
N SER A 4 5.81 -7.66 37.07
CA SER A 4 4.69 -7.01 36.41
C SER A 4 5.12 -5.57 36.10
N SER A 5 5.43 -5.26 34.86
CA SER A 5 5.69 -3.90 34.43
C SER A 5 4.43 -3.06 34.61
N VAL A 6 4.57 -1.86 35.15
CA VAL A 6 3.46 -0.93 35.33
C VAL A 6 2.83 -0.65 33.96
N PRO A 7 1.48 -0.77 33.78
CA PRO A 7 0.82 -0.52 32.52
C PRO A 7 1.08 0.91 32.02
N TYR A 8 1.31 1.07 30.72
CA TYR A 8 1.51 2.38 30.09
C TYR A 8 0.84 2.42 28.71
N PHE A 9 0.61 3.64 28.22
CA PHE A 9 0.14 3.89 26.85
C PHE A 9 1.26 4.53 26.04
N PHE A 10 1.37 4.11 24.77
CA PHE A 10 2.24 4.73 23.81
C PHE A 10 1.58 6.00 23.25
N MET A 11 2.31 7.12 23.14
CA MET A 11 1.82 8.36 22.56
C MET A 11 2.35 8.52 21.14
N SER A 12 1.45 8.47 20.16
CA SER A 12 1.72 8.76 18.75
C SER A 12 1.33 10.20 18.41
N TYR A 13 2.21 10.96 17.76
CA TYR A 13 1.97 12.37 17.46
C TYR A 13 2.93 12.87 16.36
N SER A 14 2.56 13.96 15.66
CA SER A 14 3.50 14.67 14.78
C SER A 14 4.51 15.49 15.59
N ARG A 15 5.74 15.57 15.13
CA ARG A 15 6.78 16.41 15.74
C ARG A 15 6.39 17.88 15.80
N GLU A 16 5.60 18.35 14.86
CA GLU A 16 5.03 19.70 14.84
C GLU A 16 4.14 19.96 16.07
N ASP A 17 3.51 18.91 16.62
CA ASP A 17 2.64 19.00 17.79
C ASP A 17 3.36 18.89 19.14
N THR A 18 4.69 18.88 19.16
CA THR A 18 5.51 18.63 20.38
C THR A 18 5.10 19.49 21.57
N ALA A 19 4.76 20.76 21.35
CA ALA A 19 4.37 21.67 22.45
C ALA A 19 3.05 21.24 23.12
N LYS A 20 2.04 20.85 22.31
CA LYS A 20 0.75 20.35 22.78
C LYS A 20 0.91 18.96 23.41
N GLN A 21 1.69 18.09 22.77
CA GLN A 21 2.02 16.76 23.28
C GLN A 21 2.60 16.82 24.69
N ARG A 22 3.62 17.66 24.94
CA ARG A 22 4.24 17.82 26.28
C ARG A 22 3.23 18.24 27.34
N ARG A 23 2.32 19.17 27.01
CA ARG A 23 1.26 19.60 27.91
C ARG A 23 0.31 18.44 28.24
N ILE A 24 -0.17 17.71 27.22
CA ILE A 24 -1.10 16.59 27.39
C ILE A 24 -0.46 15.46 28.21
N VAL A 25 0.79 15.12 27.93
CA VAL A 25 1.52 14.07 28.68
C VAL A 25 1.66 14.43 30.17
N ARG A 26 2.06 15.68 30.46
CA ARG A 26 2.16 16.16 31.84
C ARG A 26 0.83 16.04 32.59
N GLU A 27 -0.27 16.47 31.96
CA GLU A 27 -1.60 16.43 32.54
C GLU A 27 -2.11 15.01 32.73
N LEU A 28 -1.87 14.09 31.77
CA LEU A 28 -2.23 12.67 31.90
C LEU A 28 -1.43 11.98 33.01
N ARG A 29 -0.12 12.27 33.11
CA ARG A 29 0.72 11.76 34.19
C ARG A 29 0.27 12.27 35.56
N GLY A 30 -0.13 13.55 35.66
CA GLY A 30 -0.75 14.13 36.86
C GLY A 30 -2.04 13.41 37.28
N ARG A 31 -2.77 12.84 36.33
CA ARG A 31 -3.98 12.03 36.54
C ARG A 31 -3.67 10.53 36.79
N GLY A 32 -2.39 10.17 36.91
CA GLY A 32 -1.95 8.81 37.21
C GLY A 32 -1.92 7.86 36.01
N ILE A 33 -1.87 8.37 34.78
CA ILE A 33 -1.70 7.59 33.56
C ILE A 33 -0.24 7.59 33.14
N ASN A 34 0.37 6.41 33.01
CA ASN A 34 1.72 6.30 32.46
C ASN A 34 1.69 6.41 30.95
N ILE A 35 2.42 7.39 30.43
CA ILE A 35 2.57 7.62 29.00
C ILE A 35 4.03 7.45 28.62
N TRP A 36 4.28 6.61 27.65
CA TRP A 36 5.57 6.46 26.99
C TRP A 36 5.64 7.38 25.77
N VAL A 37 6.74 8.15 25.67
CA VAL A 37 7.00 9.10 24.58
C VAL A 37 8.41 8.86 24.06
N ASP A 38 8.58 8.81 22.75
CA ASP A 38 9.85 8.55 22.09
C ASP A 38 10.98 9.54 22.45
N VAL A 39 10.68 10.85 22.45
CA VAL A 39 11.67 11.92 22.73
C VAL A 39 12.27 11.84 24.15
N GLU A 40 11.53 11.30 25.10
CA GLU A 40 11.97 11.21 26.50
C GLU A 40 12.74 9.92 26.80
N ASN A 41 12.51 8.87 26.02
CA ASN A 41 13.00 7.53 26.29
C ASN A 41 14.11 7.06 25.34
N LEU A 42 14.42 7.91 24.34
CA LEU A 42 15.42 7.56 23.31
C LEU A 42 16.52 8.61 23.27
N THR A 43 17.76 8.15 23.30
CA THR A 43 18.92 9.01 23.11
C THR A 43 19.10 9.30 21.61
N PRO A 44 19.23 10.55 21.17
CA PRO A 44 19.51 10.89 19.79
C PRO A 44 20.75 10.15 19.26
N GLY A 45 20.64 9.50 18.09
CA GLY A 45 21.74 8.76 17.49
C GLY A 45 21.85 7.28 17.93
N THR A 46 20.87 6.75 18.67
CA THR A 46 20.82 5.32 18.97
C THR A 46 20.48 4.54 17.69
N PRO A 47 21.35 3.65 17.19
CA PRO A 47 21.11 2.90 15.95
C PRO A 47 19.90 1.94 16.01
N THR A 48 19.23 1.88 17.14
CA THR A 48 18.12 0.94 17.43
C THR A 48 16.83 1.66 17.87
N TRP A 49 16.71 2.97 17.66
CA TRP A 49 15.56 3.73 18.15
C TRP A 49 14.21 3.22 17.62
N GLU A 50 14.15 2.78 16.38
CA GLU A 50 12.96 2.17 15.80
C GLU A 50 12.57 0.88 16.53
N ARG A 51 13.56 0.04 16.85
CA ARG A 51 13.34 -1.18 17.67
C ARG A 51 12.82 -0.86 19.06
N GLU A 52 13.27 0.24 19.65
CA GLU A 52 12.75 0.66 20.97
C GLU A 52 11.33 1.19 20.87
N ILE A 53 10.95 1.88 19.77
CA ILE A 53 9.55 2.27 19.50
C ILE A 53 8.68 1.03 19.28
N GLU A 54 9.09 0.07 18.45
CA GLU A 54 8.38 -1.18 18.29
C GLU A 54 8.18 -1.91 19.62
N LYS A 55 9.24 -2.04 20.39
CA LYS A 55 9.20 -2.64 21.71
C LYS A 55 8.26 -1.89 22.65
N ALA A 56 8.27 -0.55 22.58
CA ALA A 56 7.36 0.30 23.33
C ALA A 56 5.91 0.09 22.90
N ILE A 57 5.63 0.06 21.60
CA ILE A 57 4.28 -0.23 21.09
C ILE A 57 3.83 -1.65 21.46
N ARG A 58 4.70 -2.66 21.28
CA ARG A 58 4.40 -4.06 21.69
C ARG A 58 4.10 -4.17 23.19
N GLY A 59 4.86 -3.47 24.03
CA GLY A 59 4.70 -3.47 25.48
C GLY A 59 3.55 -2.60 25.98
N ALA A 60 3.08 -1.63 25.19
CA ALA A 60 2.02 -0.72 25.58
C ALA A 60 0.69 -1.42 25.81
N THR A 61 -0.10 -0.88 26.71
CA THR A 61 -1.50 -1.29 26.96
C THR A 61 -2.40 -0.91 25.81
N GLY A 62 -2.18 0.28 25.22
CA GLY A 62 -2.86 0.84 24.06
C GLY A 62 -2.07 2.02 23.52
N ILE A 63 -2.59 2.67 22.46
CA ILE A 63 -1.99 3.84 21.80
C ILE A 63 -2.92 5.02 21.97
N VAL A 64 -2.39 6.16 22.44
CA VAL A 64 -3.05 7.45 22.38
C VAL A 64 -2.47 8.17 21.16
N VAL A 65 -3.28 8.54 20.19
CA VAL A 65 -2.85 9.30 19.01
C VAL A 65 -3.40 10.71 19.06
N LEU A 66 -2.51 11.69 18.91
CA LEU A 66 -2.88 13.09 18.79
C LEU A 66 -3.21 13.41 17.34
N LEU A 67 -4.42 13.90 17.09
CA LEU A 67 -4.94 14.21 15.78
C LEU A 67 -4.84 15.71 15.49
N SER A 68 -4.14 16.05 14.44
CA SER A 68 -3.95 17.38 13.84
C SER A 68 -3.80 17.23 12.33
N PRO A 69 -3.86 18.31 11.51
CA PRO A 69 -3.50 18.24 10.10
C PRO A 69 -2.10 17.66 9.88
N GLU A 70 -1.14 18.03 10.75
CA GLU A 70 0.25 17.58 10.70
C GLU A 70 0.36 16.08 11.02
N SER A 71 -0.37 15.59 12.03
CA SER A 71 -0.37 14.15 12.37
C SER A 71 -1.06 13.31 11.30
N ASN A 72 -2.12 13.82 10.64
CA ASN A 72 -2.79 13.15 9.54
C ASN A 72 -1.89 13.02 8.31
N ASN A 73 -1.03 14.03 8.07
CA ASN A 73 -0.03 14.01 7.01
C ASN A 73 1.25 13.25 7.39
N SER A 74 1.46 12.95 8.68
CA SER A 74 2.64 12.25 9.16
C SER A 74 2.60 10.77 8.82
N GLU A 75 3.53 10.34 7.97
CA GLU A 75 3.71 8.92 7.68
C GLU A 75 4.17 8.15 8.92
N TRP A 76 4.95 8.81 9.79
CA TRP A 76 5.39 8.22 11.04
C TRP A 76 4.20 7.82 11.93
N VAL A 77 3.27 8.74 12.15
CA VAL A 77 2.03 8.45 12.88
C VAL A 77 1.25 7.31 12.21
N ARG A 78 1.18 7.32 10.87
CA ARG A 78 0.52 6.24 10.12
C ARG A 78 1.19 4.88 10.36
N ARG A 79 2.52 4.81 10.40
CA ARG A 79 3.30 3.58 10.67
C ARG A 79 3.09 3.08 12.09
N GLU A 80 3.19 3.97 13.09
CA GLU A 80 2.95 3.63 14.50
C GLU A 80 1.53 3.08 14.73
N LEU A 81 0.53 3.70 14.12
CA LEU A 81 -0.86 3.23 14.18
C LEU A 81 -1.01 1.86 13.49
N SER A 82 -0.46 1.68 12.29
CA SER A 82 -0.53 0.41 11.58
C SER A 82 0.15 -0.70 12.36
N PHE A 83 1.33 -0.43 12.91
CA PHE A 83 2.03 -1.38 13.76
C PHE A 83 1.26 -1.70 15.05
N GLY A 84 0.62 -0.70 15.64
CA GLY A 84 -0.23 -0.88 16.82
C GLY A 84 -1.46 -1.75 16.52
N GLU A 85 -2.12 -1.54 15.39
CA GLU A 85 -3.26 -2.32 14.92
C GLU A 85 -2.86 -3.78 14.67
N GLN A 86 -1.74 -4.04 13.99
CA GLN A 86 -1.18 -5.38 13.81
C GLN A 86 -0.97 -6.11 15.13
N HIS A 87 -0.57 -5.38 16.18
CA HIS A 87 -0.38 -5.91 17.53
C HIS A 87 -1.65 -5.84 18.41
N ARG A 88 -2.82 -5.64 17.76
CA ARG A 88 -4.13 -5.57 18.44
C ARG A 88 -4.16 -4.57 19.59
N LYS A 89 -3.44 -3.45 19.44
CA LYS A 89 -3.48 -2.35 20.39
C LYS A 89 -4.73 -1.54 20.17
N ARG A 90 -5.45 -1.22 21.25
CA ARG A 90 -6.55 -0.27 21.15
C ARG A 90 -6.00 1.12 20.92
N ILE A 91 -6.58 1.85 19.97
CA ILE A 91 -6.24 3.22 19.65
C ILE A 91 -7.25 4.14 20.32
N PHE A 92 -6.75 5.22 20.93
CA PHE A 92 -7.50 6.28 21.58
C PHE A 92 -7.20 7.59 20.85
N PRO A 93 -8.04 7.97 19.86
CA PRO A 93 -7.83 9.20 19.10
C PRO A 93 -8.18 10.43 19.93
N VAL A 94 -7.34 11.45 19.86
CA VAL A 94 -7.46 12.71 20.61
C VAL A 94 -7.27 13.87 19.64
N LEU A 95 -8.34 14.59 19.33
CA LEU A 95 -8.31 15.74 18.42
C LEU A 95 -7.78 16.97 19.13
N ILE A 96 -6.66 17.50 18.64
CA ILE A 96 -5.95 18.61 19.27
C ILE A 96 -5.92 19.88 18.42
N GLU A 97 -6.11 19.76 17.09
CA GLU A 97 -6.09 20.87 16.15
C GLU A 97 -6.77 20.52 14.84
N GLY A 98 -7.15 21.53 14.03
CA GLY A 98 -7.75 21.39 12.71
C GLY A 98 -9.21 20.97 12.75
N GLU A 99 -9.77 20.71 11.58
CA GLU A 99 -11.12 20.17 11.41
C GLU A 99 -11.08 18.64 11.32
N ASP A 100 -12.24 18.01 11.50
CA ASP A 100 -12.36 16.55 11.52
C ASP A 100 -11.85 15.87 10.26
N ASP A 101 -12.14 16.45 9.11
CA ASP A 101 -11.77 15.94 7.78
C ASP A 101 -10.28 16.13 7.46
N THR A 102 -9.66 17.18 7.99
CA THR A 102 -8.23 17.46 7.76
C THR A 102 -7.30 16.80 8.77
N SER A 103 -7.83 16.48 9.97
CA SER A 103 -7.01 16.02 11.10
C SER A 103 -7.17 14.54 11.43
N THR A 104 -8.23 13.89 10.92
CA THR A 104 -8.54 12.51 11.27
C THR A 104 -8.26 11.59 10.07
N PRO A 105 -7.29 10.66 10.18
CA PRO A 105 -7.10 9.62 9.16
C PRO A 105 -8.39 8.85 8.92
N LEU A 106 -8.70 8.53 7.65
CA LEU A 106 -9.94 7.85 7.26
C LEU A 106 -10.18 6.58 8.07
N ARG A 107 -9.14 5.81 8.37
CA ARG A 107 -9.23 4.58 9.21
C ARG A 107 -9.68 4.84 10.65
N LEU A 108 -9.54 6.06 11.15
CA LEU A 108 -9.99 6.46 12.49
C LEU A 108 -11.30 7.26 12.48
N ALA A 109 -11.86 7.56 11.32
CA ALA A 109 -13.08 8.37 11.16
C ALA A 109 -14.28 7.82 11.99
N ASN A 110 -14.39 6.51 12.09
CA ASN A 110 -15.45 5.83 12.84
C ASN A 110 -15.09 5.53 14.31
N HIS A 111 -13.91 5.96 14.77
CA HIS A 111 -13.52 5.78 16.17
C HIS A 111 -14.08 6.90 17.04
N GLN A 112 -14.61 6.52 18.22
CA GLN A 112 -14.94 7.52 19.23
C GLN A 112 -13.64 8.23 19.67
N ARG A 113 -13.63 9.55 19.64
CA ARG A 113 -12.47 10.39 19.94
C ARG A 113 -12.78 11.42 21.02
N VAL A 114 -11.74 11.86 21.70
CA VAL A 114 -11.81 12.97 22.65
C VAL A 114 -11.37 14.25 21.94
N ASP A 115 -12.12 15.33 22.09
CA ASP A 115 -11.82 16.65 21.51
C ASP A 115 -11.25 17.60 22.57
N LEU A 116 -9.97 17.94 22.43
CA LEU A 116 -9.25 18.86 23.31
C LEU A 116 -9.15 20.29 22.76
N ARG A 117 -9.70 20.60 21.60
CA ARG A 117 -9.62 21.93 20.98
C ARG A 117 -10.35 22.99 21.77
N THR A 118 -11.52 22.67 22.32
CA THR A 118 -12.41 23.63 22.98
C THR A 118 -12.56 23.40 24.49
N LYS A 119 -12.47 22.16 24.95
CA LYS A 119 -12.69 21.78 26.36
C LYS A 119 -11.52 20.97 26.90
N PHE A 120 -10.36 21.57 26.96
CA PHE A 120 -9.10 20.90 27.24
C PHE A 120 -9.13 20.07 28.55
N GLU A 121 -9.50 20.68 29.68
CA GLU A 121 -9.48 19.98 30.99
C GLU A 121 -10.52 18.86 31.09
N SER A 122 -11.77 19.11 30.69
CA SER A 122 -12.82 18.10 30.75
C SER A 122 -12.58 16.97 29.71
N GLY A 123 -11.99 17.28 28.56
CA GLY A 123 -11.59 16.26 27.60
C GLY A 123 -10.46 15.39 28.12
N LEU A 124 -9.48 15.99 28.84
CA LEU A 124 -8.43 15.20 29.49
C LEU A 124 -8.97 14.29 30.62
N ASP A 125 -9.97 14.76 31.36
CA ASP A 125 -10.62 13.95 32.40
C ASP A 125 -11.35 12.77 31.76
N GLU A 126 -12.08 13.00 30.64
CA GLU A 126 -12.73 11.95 29.85
C GLU A 126 -11.71 10.93 29.31
N LEU A 127 -10.62 11.39 28.71
CA LEU A 127 -9.55 10.53 28.23
C LEU A 127 -8.93 9.71 29.36
N ALA A 128 -8.58 10.36 30.47
CA ALA A 128 -7.99 9.67 31.62
C ALA A 128 -8.89 8.60 32.20
N LEU A 129 -10.22 8.87 32.26
CA LEU A 129 -11.21 7.89 32.70
C LEU A 129 -11.24 6.69 31.75
N ALA A 130 -11.34 6.92 30.44
CA ALA A 130 -11.36 5.85 29.43
C ALA A 130 -10.08 4.98 29.46
N LEU A 131 -8.91 5.59 29.67
CA LEU A 131 -7.65 4.87 29.80
C LEU A 131 -7.57 4.02 31.07
N LYS A 132 -8.07 4.53 32.22
CA LYS A 132 -8.13 3.81 33.48
C LYS A 132 -9.09 2.61 33.41
N GLU A 133 -10.27 2.81 32.85
CA GLU A 133 -11.25 1.74 32.65
C GLU A 133 -10.68 0.63 31.77
N TYR A 134 -9.97 0.99 30.71
CA TYR A 134 -9.33 0.00 29.82
C TYR A 134 -8.23 -0.80 30.53
N ILE A 135 -7.43 -0.19 31.39
CA ILE A 135 -6.45 -0.89 32.24
C ILE A 135 -7.18 -1.86 33.18
N GLY A 136 -8.27 -1.44 33.84
CA GLY A 136 -9.07 -2.27 34.73
C GLY A 136 -9.64 -3.50 34.01
N ILE A 137 -10.25 -3.35 32.84
CA ILE A 137 -10.76 -4.46 32.03
C ILE A 137 -9.66 -5.47 31.71
N LYS A 138 -8.45 -5.01 31.30
CA LYS A 138 -7.33 -5.91 30.98
C LYS A 138 -6.81 -6.65 32.21
N GLN A 139 -6.76 -6.03 33.37
CA GLN A 139 -6.35 -6.68 34.60
C GLN A 139 -7.36 -7.76 35.03
N ASP A 140 -8.66 -7.48 34.90
CA ASP A 140 -9.72 -8.45 35.20
C ASP A 140 -9.67 -9.70 34.30
N ILE A 141 -9.39 -9.50 32.99
CA ILE A 141 -9.19 -10.60 32.04
C ILE A 141 -7.94 -11.43 32.42
N ALA A 142 -6.85 -10.78 32.79
CA ALA A 142 -5.59 -11.45 33.16
C ALA A 142 -5.68 -12.19 34.49
N THR A 143 -6.52 -11.75 35.41
CA THR A 143 -6.73 -12.37 36.74
C THR A 143 -7.86 -13.41 36.76
N GLY A 144 -8.60 -13.58 35.65
CA GLY A 144 -9.71 -14.52 35.56
C GLY A 144 -10.97 -14.06 36.32
N SER A 145 -11.03 -12.84 36.80
CA SER A 145 -12.19 -12.24 37.44
C SER A 145 -13.20 -11.87 36.34
N ARG A 146 -14.44 -12.43 36.45
CA ARG A 146 -15.55 -12.01 35.59
C ARG A 146 -15.93 -10.58 35.91
N PRO A 147 -16.03 -9.65 34.96
CA PRO A 147 -16.60 -8.34 35.23
C PRO A 147 -18.07 -8.49 35.63
N SER A 148 -18.45 -7.95 36.78
CA SER A 148 -19.85 -7.84 37.17
C SER A 148 -20.51 -6.81 36.25
N ILE A 149 -21.28 -7.30 35.28
CA ILE A 149 -22.13 -6.45 34.45
C ILE A 149 -23.23 -5.89 35.32
N GLN A 150 -23.08 -4.68 35.81
CA GLN A 150 -24.23 -3.92 36.33
C GLN A 150 -25.16 -3.67 35.11
N LYS A 151 -26.34 -4.31 35.16
CA LYS A 151 -27.41 -4.07 34.19
C LYS A 151 -27.73 -2.57 34.20
N ALA A 152 -27.34 -1.88 33.14
CA ALA A 152 -27.87 -0.57 32.88
C ALA A 152 -29.38 -0.66 32.73
N THR A 153 -30.09 0.01 33.61
CA THR A 153 -31.54 0.17 33.55
C THR A 153 -31.88 0.97 32.30
N THR A 154 -32.41 0.30 31.29
CA THR A 154 -32.96 0.94 30.11
C THR A 154 -34.06 1.93 30.50
N PRO A 155 -34.03 3.17 30.00
CA PRO A 155 -35.18 4.07 30.12
C PRO A 155 -36.36 3.46 29.37
N LYS A 156 -37.51 3.29 30.05
CA LYS A 156 -38.76 2.89 29.42
C LYS A 156 -39.19 3.98 28.45
N THR A 157 -39.10 3.74 27.16
CA THR A 157 -39.81 4.51 26.14
C THR A 157 -41.32 4.23 26.26
N PRO A 158 -42.18 5.25 26.23
CA PRO A 158 -43.63 5.04 26.23
C PRO A 158 -44.07 4.41 24.90
N PRO A 159 -45.12 3.60 24.88
CA PRO A 159 -45.58 2.93 23.66
C PRO A 159 -46.13 3.93 22.66
N LEU A 160 -45.64 3.83 21.44
CA LEU A 160 -46.14 4.60 20.29
C LEU A 160 -47.54 4.11 19.91
N ASP A 161 -48.54 5.02 20.03
CA ASP A 161 -49.94 4.76 19.66
C ASP A 161 -50.07 4.83 18.11
N LEU A 162 -50.13 3.65 17.46
CA LEU A 162 -50.20 3.50 16.00
C LEU A 162 -51.57 3.80 15.38
N LYS A 163 -52.49 4.48 16.06
CA LYS A 163 -53.84 4.73 15.57
C LYS A 163 -54.11 6.12 15.01
N LYS A 164 -53.09 6.95 14.77
CA LYS A 164 -53.29 8.34 14.30
C LYS A 164 -52.66 8.71 12.95
N PHE A 165 -52.28 7.78 12.10
CA PHE A 165 -51.96 8.14 10.71
C PHE A 165 -52.83 7.34 9.74
N GLY A 166 -53.87 8.00 9.27
CA GLY A 166 -54.73 7.52 8.19
C GLY A 166 -53.97 7.44 6.87
N LEU A 167 -54.15 6.34 6.15
CA LEU A 167 -53.86 6.25 4.73
C LEU A 167 -54.75 7.22 3.98
N PRO A 168 -54.27 8.16 3.10
CA PRO A 168 -53.80 7.84 1.77
C PRO A 168 -52.72 8.83 1.24
N ALA A 169 -51.57 8.37 0.86
CA ALA A 169 -50.71 9.11 -0.10
C ALA A 169 -49.58 8.15 -0.60
N LEU A 170 -49.95 7.07 -1.24
CA LEU A 170 -49.01 6.21 -1.93
C LEU A 170 -49.53 5.79 -3.30
N ILE A 171 -49.88 6.75 -4.14
CA ILE A 171 -50.11 6.59 -5.60
C ILE A 171 -49.89 7.96 -6.24
N ALA A 172 -48.67 8.38 -6.48
CA ALA A 172 -48.35 9.45 -7.44
C ALA A 172 -46.83 9.66 -7.56
N LEU A 173 -46.08 8.67 -8.01
CA LEU A 173 -44.66 8.84 -8.46
C LEU A 173 -44.20 7.64 -9.31
N VAL A 174 -45.05 7.16 -10.22
CA VAL A 174 -44.62 6.30 -11.34
C VAL A 174 -45.36 6.83 -12.58
N GLY A 175 -44.74 7.76 -13.29
CA GLY A 175 -45.36 8.22 -14.51
C GLY A 175 -44.79 9.54 -15.02
N ILE A 176 -43.50 9.74 -15.12
CA ILE A 176 -42.89 10.77 -15.99
C ILE A 176 -41.41 10.35 -16.19
N PHE A 177 -41.15 9.37 -17.04
CA PHE A 177 -39.84 9.19 -17.66
C PHE A 177 -39.93 8.27 -18.87
N CYS A 178 -40.70 8.74 -19.86
CA CYS A 178 -40.66 8.28 -21.24
C CYS A 178 -41.20 9.39 -22.09
N ILE A 179 -40.35 10.18 -22.70
CA ILE A 179 -40.56 10.97 -23.96
C ILE A 179 -39.43 12.02 -23.96
N THR A 180 -38.27 11.70 -24.49
CA THR A 180 -37.39 12.58 -25.26
C THR A 180 -36.18 11.80 -25.77
N SER A 181 -36.44 10.92 -26.74
CA SER A 181 -35.39 10.36 -27.60
C SER A 181 -35.91 10.40 -29.00
N GLY A 182 -35.59 11.43 -29.71
CA GLY A 182 -35.89 11.54 -31.13
C GLY A 182 -35.50 12.91 -31.64
N ILE A 183 -34.75 12.90 -32.73
CA ILE A 183 -34.41 14.05 -33.58
C ILE A 183 -33.08 14.73 -33.20
N PHE A 184 -31.99 14.23 -33.79
CA PHE A 184 -31.00 15.01 -34.53
C PHE A 184 -30.13 14.09 -35.36
N ALA A 185 -30.62 13.66 -36.52
CA ALA A 185 -29.82 13.18 -37.63
C ALA A 185 -30.15 14.08 -38.81
N ALA A 186 -29.18 14.73 -39.37
CA ALA A 186 -28.98 15.08 -40.76
C ALA A 186 -28.31 16.45 -40.98
N ARG A 187 -27.31 16.39 -41.81
CA ARG A 187 -26.66 17.40 -42.61
C ARG A 187 -25.26 17.81 -42.23
N PHE A 188 -24.33 17.20 -42.92
CA PHE A 188 -23.34 17.92 -43.71
C PHE A 188 -22.72 16.97 -44.76
N ILE A 189 -23.26 17.07 -46.00
CA ILE A 189 -22.66 16.60 -47.24
C ILE A 189 -22.13 17.84 -47.96
N GLY A 190 -20.92 17.76 -48.47
CA GLY A 190 -20.51 18.61 -49.61
C GLY A 190 -19.23 19.40 -49.36
N ASN A 191 -18.09 18.94 -49.85
CA ASN A 191 -17.42 19.57 -50.99
C ASN A 191 -16.15 18.80 -51.35
N ILE A 192 -16.23 18.05 -52.42
CA ILE A 192 -15.07 17.52 -53.16
C ILE A 192 -14.63 18.61 -54.14
N ILE A 193 -13.42 19.12 -53.99
CA ILE A 193 -12.76 19.91 -55.05
C ILE A 193 -11.65 19.05 -55.64
N THR A 194 -11.84 18.62 -56.87
CA THR A 194 -10.86 18.00 -57.72
C THR A 194 -9.99 19.11 -58.34
N THR A 195 -8.65 19.08 -58.12
CA THR A 195 -7.72 19.76 -58.98
C THR A 195 -6.78 18.72 -59.59
N THR A 196 -6.89 18.63 -60.91
CA THR A 196 -5.95 17.93 -61.79
C THR A 196 -4.74 18.83 -62.06
N ASP A 197 -3.54 18.42 -61.74
CA ASP A 197 -2.31 18.99 -62.23
C ASP A 197 -1.40 17.93 -62.83
N THR A 198 -0.91 18.26 -64.02
CA THR A 198 -0.09 17.50 -64.96
C THR A 198 1.34 17.40 -64.45
N PRO A 199 2.11 16.30 -64.76
CA PRO A 199 3.45 16.11 -64.25
C PRO A 199 4.50 16.88 -65.01
N THR A 200 5.32 17.66 -64.32
CA THR A 200 6.58 18.22 -64.82
C THR A 200 7.76 17.34 -64.38
N THR A 201 8.64 17.04 -65.32
CA THR A 201 9.90 16.30 -65.19
C THR A 201 10.83 16.88 -64.11
N PRO A 202 11.49 16.07 -63.28
CA PRO A 202 12.47 16.55 -62.28
C PRO A 202 13.83 16.88 -62.92
N PRO A 203 14.57 17.83 -62.32
CA PRO A 203 15.97 18.05 -62.68
C PRO A 203 16.90 16.99 -62.08
N ASP A 204 18.02 16.74 -62.78
CA ASP A 204 19.10 15.82 -62.36
C ASP A 204 19.62 16.12 -60.95
N ILE A 205 19.64 15.10 -60.11
CA ILE A 205 20.18 15.15 -58.74
C ILE A 205 21.52 14.45 -58.75
N ASP A 206 22.57 15.17 -58.31
CA ASP A 206 23.89 14.64 -57.98
C ASP A 206 23.81 13.48 -56.95
N PRO A 207 24.77 12.53 -57.00
CA PRO A 207 24.67 11.33 -56.14
C PRO A 207 24.72 11.71 -54.66
N ILE A 208 23.63 11.36 -53.95
CA ILE A 208 23.52 11.46 -52.51
C ILE A 208 24.60 10.57 -51.87
N VAL A 209 25.56 11.20 -51.21
CA VAL A 209 26.44 10.51 -50.26
C VAL A 209 25.57 9.92 -49.15
N THR A 210 25.34 8.63 -49.20
CA THR A 210 24.66 7.88 -48.10
C THR A 210 25.59 7.92 -46.89
N VAL A 211 25.35 8.89 -46.00
CA VAL A 211 25.88 8.82 -44.64
C VAL A 211 25.06 7.75 -43.94
N THR A 212 25.63 6.56 -43.86
CA THR A 212 25.10 5.52 -42.97
C THR A 212 25.20 6.08 -41.55
N ALA A 213 24.08 6.53 -41.00
CA ALA A 213 24.00 6.80 -39.57
C ALA A 213 24.25 5.45 -38.89
N THR A 214 25.44 5.29 -38.34
CA THR A 214 25.72 4.22 -37.39
C THR A 214 24.79 4.51 -36.22
N GLU A 215 23.79 3.64 -36.01
CA GLU A 215 23.03 3.62 -34.74
C GLU A 215 24.07 3.63 -33.61
N PRO A 216 23.90 4.49 -32.60
CA PRO A 216 24.79 4.47 -31.46
C PRO A 216 24.80 3.06 -30.91
N ALA A 217 25.96 2.45 -30.73
CA ALA A 217 26.09 1.12 -30.14
C ALA A 217 25.32 1.12 -28.84
N ILE A 218 24.27 0.28 -28.75
CA ILE A 218 23.47 0.12 -27.51
C ILE A 218 24.47 -0.31 -26.45
N ASN A 219 24.67 0.55 -25.46
CA ASN A 219 25.50 0.20 -24.30
C ASN A 219 24.77 -0.89 -23.50
N THR A 220 25.10 -2.14 -23.76
CA THR A 220 24.44 -3.32 -23.12
C THR A 220 24.61 -3.36 -21.60
N ASN A 221 25.29 -2.38 -21.02
CA ASN A 221 25.52 -2.25 -19.58
C ASN A 221 24.53 -1.31 -18.88
N GLU A 222 23.74 -0.53 -19.61
CA GLU A 222 22.75 0.37 -18.99
C GLU A 222 21.42 -0.36 -18.73
N PRO A 223 20.66 0.05 -17.68
CA PRO A 223 19.38 -0.54 -17.36
C PRO A 223 18.34 -0.25 -18.45
N THR A 224 17.62 -1.27 -18.87
CA THR A 224 16.56 -1.20 -19.90
C THR A 224 15.21 -1.54 -19.33
N GLY A 225 14.13 -1.38 -20.12
CA GLY A 225 12.75 -1.62 -19.67
C GLY A 225 12.15 -0.43 -18.93
N LYS A 226 11.05 -0.66 -18.25
CA LYS A 226 10.25 0.35 -17.54
C LYS A 226 10.05 -0.06 -16.10
N ILE A 227 9.99 0.91 -15.19
CA ILE A 227 9.66 0.72 -13.79
C ILE A 227 8.32 1.42 -13.52
N VAL A 228 7.31 0.67 -13.10
CA VAL A 228 6.06 1.21 -12.54
C VAL A 228 6.14 1.13 -11.02
N TYR A 229 5.61 2.12 -10.34
CA TYR A 229 5.68 2.21 -8.88
C TYR A 229 4.54 3.06 -8.32
N THR A 230 4.28 2.98 -7.04
CA THR A 230 3.34 3.84 -6.35
C THR A 230 4.04 5.14 -5.95
N CYS A 231 3.47 6.29 -6.33
CA CYS A 231 3.97 7.63 -6.00
C CYS A 231 2.90 8.41 -5.22
N SER A 232 3.23 8.85 -4.01
CA SER A 232 2.27 9.51 -3.10
C SER A 232 2.18 11.02 -3.35
N ILE A 233 1.85 11.45 -4.56
CA ILE A 233 1.85 12.87 -4.96
C ILE A 233 0.69 13.66 -4.32
N ASN A 234 -0.54 13.18 -4.47
CA ASN A 234 -1.76 13.73 -3.86
C ASN A 234 -2.65 12.60 -3.34
N GLY A 235 -2.08 11.61 -2.71
CA GLY A 235 -2.58 10.28 -2.46
C GLY A 235 -1.73 9.30 -3.25
N ASP A 236 -2.01 8.00 -3.13
CA ASP A 236 -1.26 6.98 -3.84
C ASP A 236 -1.73 6.89 -5.29
N GLU A 237 -0.80 7.10 -6.19
CA GLU A 237 -1.00 7.03 -7.64
C GLU A 237 0.07 6.12 -8.26
N VAL A 238 -0.16 5.66 -9.48
CA VAL A 238 0.85 4.91 -10.23
C VAL A 238 1.66 5.86 -11.10
N CYS A 239 2.98 5.81 -10.93
CA CYS A 239 3.96 6.48 -11.75
C CYS A 239 4.78 5.47 -12.57
N MET A 240 5.43 5.93 -13.63
CA MET A 240 6.30 5.14 -14.47
C MET A 240 7.50 5.95 -14.93
N MET A 241 8.65 5.27 -15.10
CA MET A 241 9.86 5.78 -15.72
C MET A 241 10.56 4.67 -16.49
N ASN A 242 11.56 5.01 -17.30
CA ASN A 242 12.48 4.03 -17.87
C ASN A 242 13.37 3.42 -16.78
N GLY A 243 14.01 2.29 -17.06
CA GLY A 243 14.94 1.64 -16.14
C GLY A 243 16.10 2.52 -15.66
N ASP A 244 16.50 3.52 -16.47
CA ASP A 244 17.54 4.51 -16.16
C ASP A 244 17.02 5.77 -15.40
N GLY A 245 15.73 5.81 -15.05
CA GLY A 245 15.08 6.95 -14.39
C GLY A 245 14.56 8.03 -15.36
N SER A 246 14.86 7.95 -16.63
CA SER A 246 14.38 8.91 -17.63
C SER A 246 12.89 8.72 -17.96
N ASN A 247 12.28 9.72 -18.64
CA ASN A 247 10.88 9.68 -19.11
C ASN A 247 9.84 9.43 -18.00
N TRP A 248 10.08 9.99 -16.84
CA TRP A 248 9.12 9.94 -15.74
C TRP A 248 7.75 10.51 -16.13
N ARG A 249 6.69 9.82 -15.71
CA ARG A 249 5.31 10.32 -15.84
C ARG A 249 4.38 9.68 -14.82
N GLN A 250 3.43 10.45 -14.31
CA GLN A 250 2.29 9.95 -13.55
C GLN A 250 1.28 9.31 -14.52
N LEU A 251 0.81 8.10 -14.23
CA LEU A 251 -0.12 7.36 -15.09
C LEU A 251 -1.55 7.46 -14.60
N THR A 252 -1.78 7.50 -13.29
CA THR A 252 -3.11 7.60 -12.71
C THR A 252 -3.29 8.93 -11.99
N ASN A 253 -4.53 9.40 -11.91
CA ASN A 253 -4.93 10.57 -11.15
C ASN A 253 -6.41 10.35 -10.80
N SER A 254 -6.67 9.61 -9.74
CA SER A 254 -8.01 9.17 -9.36
C SER A 254 -8.42 9.73 -7.98
N ASN A 255 -9.72 9.63 -7.65
CA ASN A 255 -10.21 10.00 -6.32
C ASN A 255 -9.92 8.91 -5.27
N PHE A 256 -9.41 7.76 -5.69
CA PHE A 256 -9.06 6.63 -4.83
C PHE A 256 -7.59 6.30 -5.03
N ALA A 257 -6.95 5.75 -4.01
CA ALA A 257 -5.58 5.29 -4.12
C ALA A 257 -5.40 4.27 -5.25
N SER A 258 -4.36 4.45 -6.07
CA SER A 258 -3.94 3.53 -7.14
C SER A 258 -2.56 2.99 -6.80
N TYR A 259 -2.41 1.68 -6.68
CA TYR A 259 -1.19 1.06 -6.14
C TYR A 259 -0.96 -0.36 -6.64
N ASN A 260 0.19 -0.96 -6.26
CA ASN A 260 0.59 -2.33 -6.59
C ASN A 260 0.59 -2.63 -8.11
N ALA A 261 1.04 -1.69 -8.91
CA ALA A 261 1.09 -1.86 -10.36
C ALA A 261 2.09 -2.95 -10.81
N SER A 262 1.79 -3.61 -11.93
CA SER A 262 2.64 -4.58 -12.60
C SER A 262 2.48 -4.47 -14.11
N LEU A 263 3.57 -4.54 -14.87
CA LEU A 263 3.57 -4.45 -16.34
C LEU A 263 3.23 -5.80 -16.98
N SER A 264 2.60 -5.77 -18.14
CA SER A 264 2.51 -6.96 -19.01
C SER A 264 3.88 -7.30 -19.61
N ALA A 265 4.11 -8.57 -19.95
CA ALA A 265 5.38 -9.04 -20.50
C ALA A 265 5.79 -8.31 -21.81
N ASP A 266 4.83 -7.82 -22.59
CA ASP A 266 5.04 -7.05 -23.81
C ASP A 266 5.24 -5.54 -23.55
N GLY A 267 5.17 -5.08 -22.29
CA GLY A 267 5.33 -3.68 -21.89
C GLY A 267 4.26 -2.72 -22.42
N ASN A 268 3.12 -3.21 -22.94
CA ASN A 268 2.06 -2.40 -23.54
C ASN A 268 0.92 -2.05 -22.59
N SER A 269 0.79 -2.80 -21.49
CA SER A 269 -0.26 -2.61 -20.48
C SER A 269 0.32 -2.71 -19.08
N MET A 270 -0.44 -2.22 -18.11
CA MET A 270 -0.22 -2.51 -16.71
C MET A 270 -1.54 -2.90 -16.04
N VAL A 271 -1.45 -3.72 -15.00
CA VAL A 271 -2.55 -3.97 -14.06
C VAL A 271 -2.22 -3.35 -12.71
N TYR A 272 -3.21 -2.86 -12.01
CA TYR A 272 -3.03 -2.18 -10.73
C TYR A 272 -4.32 -2.25 -9.90
N ALA A 273 -4.22 -2.01 -8.60
CA ALA A 273 -5.35 -1.94 -7.70
C ALA A 273 -5.79 -0.49 -7.49
N VAL A 274 -7.11 -0.28 -7.37
CA VAL A 274 -7.72 1.01 -7.04
C VAL A 274 -8.68 0.84 -5.89
N GLY A 275 -8.50 1.59 -4.81
CA GLY A 275 -9.40 1.49 -3.64
C GLY A 275 -8.85 2.15 -2.39
N ASP A 276 -9.45 1.82 -1.23
CA ASP A 276 -9.10 2.36 0.10
C ASP A 276 -8.38 1.32 1.00
N GLY A 277 -7.95 0.19 0.42
CA GLY A 277 -7.32 -0.92 1.15
C GLY A 277 -8.31 -1.87 1.86
N ASN A 278 -9.55 -1.46 2.14
CA ASN A 278 -10.61 -2.32 2.64
C ASN A 278 -11.47 -2.87 1.50
N LYS A 279 -11.64 -2.05 0.48
CA LYS A 279 -12.27 -2.41 -0.78
C LYS A 279 -11.41 -1.85 -1.91
N SER A 280 -11.01 -2.73 -2.77
CA SER A 280 -10.22 -2.37 -3.95
C SER A 280 -10.64 -3.25 -5.11
N GLU A 281 -10.44 -2.74 -6.32
CA GLU A 281 -10.71 -3.46 -7.55
C GLU A 281 -9.48 -3.40 -8.46
N ILE A 282 -9.35 -4.38 -9.34
CA ILE A 282 -8.24 -4.46 -10.29
C ILE A 282 -8.64 -3.77 -11.60
N TYR A 283 -7.73 -2.98 -12.11
CA TYR A 283 -7.83 -2.26 -13.38
C TYR A 283 -6.68 -2.66 -14.30
N GLU A 284 -6.93 -2.64 -15.62
CA GLU A 284 -5.90 -2.69 -16.64
C GLU A 284 -5.82 -1.33 -17.36
N MET A 285 -4.61 -0.80 -17.54
CA MET A 285 -4.37 0.38 -18.36
C MET A 285 -3.56 0.03 -19.61
N LYS A 286 -4.01 0.51 -20.78
CA LYS A 286 -3.22 0.48 -22.02
C LYS A 286 -2.29 1.68 -22.04
N LEU A 287 -0.98 1.46 -21.95
CA LEU A 287 0.02 2.52 -21.75
C LEU A 287 0.12 3.50 -22.92
N ALA A 288 -0.14 3.03 -24.15
CA ALA A 288 -0.10 3.88 -25.34
C ALA A 288 -1.21 4.95 -25.36
N THR A 289 -2.37 4.67 -24.76
CA THR A 289 -3.55 5.54 -24.78
C THR A 289 -3.90 6.14 -23.43
N GLY A 290 -3.36 5.57 -22.33
CA GLY A 290 -3.75 5.91 -20.96
C GLY A 290 -5.17 5.44 -20.59
N LYS A 291 -5.85 4.66 -21.46
CA LYS A 291 -7.19 4.17 -21.19
C LYS A 291 -7.14 3.05 -20.15
N SER A 292 -7.89 3.23 -19.07
CA SER A 292 -8.08 2.22 -18.02
C SER A 292 -9.45 1.56 -18.13
N GLU A 293 -9.48 0.29 -17.77
CA GLU A 293 -10.70 -0.53 -17.71
C GLU A 293 -10.70 -1.29 -16.37
N GLN A 294 -11.85 -1.27 -15.68
CA GLN A 294 -12.04 -2.03 -14.45
C GLN A 294 -12.26 -3.50 -14.83
N LEU A 295 -11.47 -4.41 -14.23
CA LEU A 295 -11.55 -5.84 -14.48
C LEU A 295 -12.37 -6.59 -13.43
N THR A 296 -12.45 -6.08 -12.19
CA THR A 296 -13.17 -6.75 -11.11
C THR A 296 -14.23 -5.85 -10.48
N GLU A 297 -15.29 -6.47 -9.94
CA GLU A 297 -16.31 -5.84 -9.11
C GLU A 297 -16.64 -6.77 -7.94
N LEU A 298 -15.60 -7.13 -7.17
CA LEU A 298 -15.69 -8.09 -6.07
C LEU A 298 -16.14 -7.45 -4.76
N GLY A 299 -16.01 -6.12 -4.63
CA GLY A 299 -16.39 -5.37 -3.42
C GLY A 299 -15.62 -5.80 -2.18
N LYS A 300 -14.39 -6.31 -2.35
CA LYS A 300 -13.50 -6.83 -1.33
C LYS A 300 -12.10 -6.21 -1.46
N ALA A 301 -11.21 -6.52 -0.54
CA ALA A 301 -9.82 -6.12 -0.67
C ALA A 301 -9.10 -7.05 -1.66
N VAL A 302 -8.71 -6.51 -2.80
CA VAL A 302 -7.88 -7.18 -3.81
C VAL A 302 -6.63 -6.36 -4.09
N GLY A 303 -5.54 -6.97 -4.49
CA GLY A 303 -4.31 -6.24 -4.78
C GLY A 303 -3.20 -7.13 -5.31
N SER A 304 -2.02 -6.53 -5.49
CA SER A 304 -0.82 -7.16 -6.05
C SER A 304 -1.13 -7.96 -7.34
N PRO A 305 -1.87 -7.39 -8.32
CA PRO A 305 -2.17 -8.11 -9.55
C PRO A 305 -0.90 -8.27 -10.39
N GLU A 306 -0.79 -9.40 -11.09
CA GLU A 306 0.29 -9.68 -12.04
C GLU A 306 -0.22 -10.48 -13.23
N ILE A 307 0.11 -10.04 -14.45
CA ILE A 307 -0.27 -10.72 -15.69
C ILE A 307 0.70 -11.87 -15.95
N SER A 308 0.20 -13.03 -16.30
CA SER A 308 1.02 -14.18 -16.73
C SER A 308 1.91 -13.82 -17.93
N PRO A 309 3.08 -14.45 -18.10
CA PRO A 309 3.98 -14.19 -19.23
C PRO A 309 3.33 -14.40 -20.61
N ASP A 310 2.36 -15.31 -20.74
CA ASP A 310 1.59 -15.54 -21.96
C ASP A 310 0.46 -14.52 -22.19
N GLY A 311 0.25 -13.62 -21.23
CA GLY A 311 -0.72 -12.53 -21.30
C GLY A 311 -2.18 -12.94 -21.13
N LYS A 312 -2.50 -14.15 -20.66
CA LYS A 312 -3.89 -14.65 -20.63
C LYS A 312 -4.54 -14.65 -19.26
N THR A 313 -3.74 -14.71 -18.19
CA THR A 313 -4.23 -14.88 -16.81
C THR A 313 -3.69 -13.77 -15.94
N ILE A 314 -4.46 -13.35 -14.95
CA ILE A 314 -4.01 -12.44 -13.89
C ILE A 314 -4.09 -13.20 -12.57
N ILE A 315 -2.99 -13.20 -11.81
CA ILE A 315 -2.95 -13.64 -10.42
C ILE A 315 -3.05 -12.42 -9.52
N PHE A 316 -3.74 -12.53 -8.40
CA PHE A 316 -3.90 -11.43 -7.45
C PHE A 316 -4.21 -11.95 -6.05
N HIS A 317 -4.01 -11.15 -5.04
CA HIS A 317 -4.47 -11.48 -3.70
C HIS A 317 -5.92 -11.01 -3.47
N TYR A 318 -6.64 -11.76 -2.65
CA TYR A 318 -8.04 -11.50 -2.28
C TYR A 318 -8.21 -11.67 -0.78
N ARG A 319 -8.96 -10.76 -0.15
CA ARG A 319 -9.34 -10.86 1.27
C ARG A 319 -10.81 -10.49 1.46
N SER A 320 -11.59 -11.39 2.06
CA SER A 320 -12.99 -11.13 2.42
C SER A 320 -13.10 -10.74 3.89
N GLY A 321 -13.20 -9.44 4.17
CA GLY A 321 -13.32 -8.92 5.55
C GLY A 321 -12.11 -9.29 6.41
N ASN A 322 -12.35 -9.95 7.53
CA ASN A 322 -11.29 -10.36 8.47
C ASN A 322 -10.72 -11.78 8.19
N SER A 323 -11.02 -12.35 7.01
CA SER A 323 -10.44 -13.64 6.62
C SER A 323 -8.96 -13.52 6.29
N ASN A 324 -8.27 -14.66 6.22
CA ASN A 324 -6.91 -14.71 5.70
C ASN A 324 -6.87 -14.29 4.22
N VAL A 325 -5.75 -13.75 3.80
CA VAL A 325 -5.48 -13.46 2.38
C VAL A 325 -5.36 -14.76 1.61
N GLN A 326 -5.88 -14.78 0.40
CA GLN A 326 -5.86 -15.90 -0.52
C GLN A 326 -5.26 -15.46 -1.86
N LEU A 327 -4.67 -16.37 -2.61
CA LEU A 327 -4.35 -16.13 -4.02
C LEU A 327 -5.55 -16.50 -4.88
N TRP A 328 -5.90 -15.60 -5.78
CA TRP A 328 -6.94 -15.75 -6.78
C TRP A 328 -6.37 -15.58 -8.17
N ILE A 329 -7.05 -16.16 -9.14
CA ILE A 329 -6.76 -15.98 -10.58
C ILE A 329 -8.03 -15.57 -11.31
N MET A 330 -7.85 -14.95 -12.46
CA MET A 330 -8.91 -14.64 -13.42
C MET A 330 -8.34 -14.63 -14.84
N ASN A 331 -9.20 -14.71 -15.84
CA ASN A 331 -8.81 -14.40 -17.21
C ASN A 331 -8.39 -12.93 -17.32
N ARG A 332 -7.53 -12.60 -18.28
CA ARG A 332 -7.04 -11.22 -18.45
C ARG A 332 -8.16 -10.18 -18.67
N ASP A 333 -9.27 -10.60 -19.25
CA ASP A 333 -10.45 -9.75 -19.47
C ASP A 333 -11.31 -9.54 -18.21
N GLY A 334 -10.88 -10.05 -17.06
CA GLY A 334 -11.59 -9.96 -15.78
C GLY A 334 -12.62 -11.07 -15.57
N SER A 335 -12.86 -11.94 -16.54
CA SER A 335 -13.81 -13.05 -16.39
C SER A 335 -13.25 -14.19 -15.52
N ASP A 336 -14.17 -14.99 -14.96
CA ASP A 336 -13.90 -16.19 -14.15
C ASP A 336 -12.95 -15.96 -12.96
N PRO A 337 -13.15 -14.94 -12.10
CA PRO A 337 -12.33 -14.79 -10.90
C PRO A 337 -12.61 -15.93 -9.92
N GLN A 338 -11.57 -16.66 -9.52
CA GLN A 338 -11.69 -17.81 -8.63
C GLN A 338 -10.50 -17.97 -7.71
N GLU A 339 -10.72 -18.64 -6.56
CA GLU A 339 -9.64 -19.01 -5.66
C GLU A 339 -8.66 -19.94 -6.37
N PHE A 340 -7.39 -19.58 -6.33
CA PHE A 340 -6.29 -20.40 -6.85
C PHE A 340 -5.64 -21.22 -5.73
N TYR A 341 -5.31 -20.55 -4.61
CA TYR A 341 -4.74 -21.23 -3.45
C TYR A 341 -5.05 -20.48 -2.16
N SER A 342 -5.38 -21.24 -1.11
CA SER A 342 -5.54 -20.75 0.25
C SER A 342 -5.00 -21.76 1.27
N LYS A 343 -4.69 -21.26 2.47
CA LYS A 343 -4.26 -22.10 3.59
C LYS A 343 -4.94 -21.64 4.86
N SER A 344 -5.74 -22.52 5.47
CA SER A 344 -6.45 -22.19 6.70
C SER A 344 -5.50 -21.68 7.80
N GLY A 345 -5.82 -20.53 8.37
CA GLY A 345 -5.07 -19.90 9.45
C GLY A 345 -3.77 -19.20 9.03
N ASN A 346 -3.50 -19.09 7.73
CA ASN A 346 -2.34 -18.39 7.16
C ASN A 346 -2.78 -17.40 6.09
N ASP A 347 -2.00 -16.35 5.89
CA ASP A 347 -2.11 -15.48 4.75
C ASP A 347 -1.29 -16.03 3.58
N VAL A 348 -1.85 -15.97 2.37
CA VAL A 348 -1.21 -16.36 1.11
C VAL A 348 -1.25 -15.16 0.18
N HIS A 349 -0.12 -14.54 -0.08
CA HIS A 349 -0.09 -13.28 -0.80
C HIS A 349 1.12 -13.14 -1.72
N ASP A 350 1.09 -12.07 -2.53
CA ASP A 350 2.18 -11.64 -3.40
C ASP A 350 2.64 -12.75 -4.38
N GLY A 351 1.64 -13.36 -5.05
CA GLY A 351 1.92 -14.34 -6.10
C GLY A 351 2.61 -13.67 -7.29
N THR A 352 3.73 -14.25 -7.74
CA THR A 352 4.45 -13.84 -8.95
C THR A 352 4.72 -15.04 -9.85
N TRP A 353 4.69 -14.84 -11.15
CA TRP A 353 4.89 -15.88 -12.16
C TRP A 353 6.37 -16.22 -12.32
N SER A 354 6.64 -17.51 -12.57
CA SER A 354 7.91 -17.88 -13.20
C SER A 354 8.01 -17.26 -14.59
N PRO A 355 9.22 -16.97 -15.10
CA PRO A 355 9.38 -16.36 -16.42
C PRO A 355 8.75 -17.14 -17.58
N ASP A 356 8.62 -18.47 -17.44
CA ASP A 356 7.97 -19.36 -18.39
C ASP A 356 6.45 -19.56 -18.15
N GLY A 357 5.93 -18.99 -17.05
CA GLY A 357 4.52 -19.08 -16.67
C GLY A 357 4.09 -20.44 -16.13
N SER A 358 5.00 -21.39 -15.90
CA SER A 358 4.66 -22.75 -15.45
C SER A 358 4.47 -22.86 -13.93
N GLN A 359 5.03 -21.92 -13.17
CA GLN A 359 5.04 -21.96 -11.71
C GLN A 359 4.69 -20.58 -11.11
N ILE A 360 4.29 -20.61 -9.84
CA ILE A 360 3.98 -19.43 -9.02
C ILE A 360 4.88 -19.45 -7.78
N LEU A 361 5.57 -18.33 -7.57
CA LEU A 361 6.25 -17.99 -6.32
C LEU A 361 5.29 -17.14 -5.47
N PHE A 362 5.16 -17.41 -4.19
CA PHE A 362 4.26 -16.67 -3.29
C PHE A 362 4.74 -16.71 -1.84
N ALA A 363 4.25 -15.78 -1.04
CA ALA A 363 4.48 -15.74 0.38
C ALA A 363 3.34 -16.44 1.13
N LEU A 364 3.70 -17.31 2.08
CA LEU A 364 2.75 -18.04 2.94
C LEU A 364 3.21 -17.96 4.38
N GLY A 365 2.32 -17.50 5.26
CA GLY A 365 2.62 -17.46 6.67
C GLY A 365 1.55 -16.86 7.53
N LYS A 366 1.91 -16.51 8.76
CA LYS A 366 1.04 -15.91 9.74
C LYS A 366 1.83 -14.94 10.62
N ASP A 367 1.16 -13.84 11.01
CA ASP A 367 1.73 -12.88 11.96
C ASP A 367 3.15 -12.38 11.55
N ASP A 368 3.32 -11.99 10.30
CA ASP A 368 4.58 -11.49 9.69
C ASP A 368 5.73 -12.51 9.61
N LYS A 369 5.44 -13.78 9.74
CA LYS A 369 6.38 -14.88 9.54
C LYS A 369 6.05 -15.62 8.26
N ASN A 370 6.35 -14.99 7.14
CA ASN A 370 6.06 -15.55 5.83
C ASN A 370 7.29 -16.25 5.26
N LYS A 371 7.08 -17.42 4.70
CA LYS A 371 8.08 -18.14 3.91
C LYS A 371 7.75 -18.03 2.44
N LEU A 372 8.75 -18.13 1.58
CA LEU A 372 8.56 -18.22 0.14
C LEU A 372 8.31 -19.67 -0.26
N TYR A 373 7.27 -19.86 -1.04
CA TYR A 373 6.87 -21.14 -1.62
C TYR A 373 6.82 -21.04 -3.13
N ILE A 374 7.11 -22.13 -3.79
CA ILE A 374 6.90 -22.35 -5.23
C ILE A 374 5.92 -23.48 -5.41
N MET A 375 4.97 -23.33 -6.32
CA MET A 375 4.08 -24.41 -6.75
C MET A 375 3.85 -24.35 -8.25
N ASP A 376 3.48 -25.47 -8.84
CA ASP A 376 3.06 -25.52 -10.23
C ASP A 376 1.77 -24.73 -10.45
N PHE A 377 1.59 -24.15 -11.64
CA PHE A 377 0.41 -23.35 -11.96
C PHE A 377 -0.92 -24.11 -11.79
N ASN A 378 -0.92 -25.42 -11.85
CA ASN A 378 -2.10 -26.23 -11.54
C ASN A 378 -2.45 -26.27 -10.03
N GLY A 379 -1.73 -25.54 -9.18
CA GLY A 379 -2.01 -25.35 -7.74
C GLY A 379 -1.73 -26.56 -6.87
N ARG A 380 -0.82 -27.44 -7.26
CA ARG A 380 -0.49 -28.67 -6.52
C ARG A 380 0.87 -28.57 -5.84
N ASP A 381 0.93 -29.11 -4.61
CA ASP A 381 2.15 -29.38 -3.83
C ASP A 381 3.12 -28.19 -3.69
N PRO A 382 2.72 -27.09 -3.01
CA PRO A 382 3.62 -25.98 -2.76
C PRO A 382 4.83 -26.45 -1.95
N LYS A 383 6.03 -26.06 -2.39
CA LYS A 383 7.30 -26.37 -1.75
C LYS A 383 7.92 -25.09 -1.21
N VAL A 384 8.39 -25.13 0.04
CA VAL A 384 9.17 -24.03 0.60
C VAL A 384 10.49 -23.91 -0.17
N VAL A 385 10.85 -22.67 -0.54
CA VAL A 385 12.10 -22.40 -1.25
C VAL A 385 13.29 -22.49 -0.28
N ASN A 386 13.14 -21.83 0.88
CA ASN A 386 14.14 -21.84 1.94
C ASN A 386 13.43 -21.62 3.28
N ASP A 387 13.58 -22.55 4.22
CA ASP A 387 12.88 -22.52 5.51
C ASP A 387 13.58 -21.67 6.58
N THR A 388 14.78 -21.17 6.29
CA THR A 388 15.55 -20.31 7.20
C THR A 388 15.26 -18.81 7.05
N ILE A 389 14.54 -18.41 6.00
CA ILE A 389 14.22 -17.01 5.73
C ILE A 389 12.77 -16.68 6.13
N ASP A 390 12.53 -15.42 6.52
CA ASP A 390 11.21 -14.83 6.67
C ASP A 390 11.11 -13.62 5.74
N THR A 391 10.25 -13.68 4.72
CA THR A 391 10.01 -12.56 3.80
C THR A 391 8.92 -11.63 4.32
N ARG A 392 8.94 -10.36 3.88
CA ARG A 392 7.98 -9.35 4.32
C ARG A 392 7.21 -8.69 3.17
N GLY A 393 7.87 -8.44 2.05
CA GLY A 393 7.31 -7.74 0.90
C GLY A 393 7.06 -8.65 -0.29
N ARG A 394 6.70 -8.03 -1.40
CA ARG A 394 6.58 -8.72 -2.68
C ARG A 394 7.94 -9.27 -3.09
N SER A 395 7.95 -10.51 -3.51
CA SER A 395 9.10 -11.15 -4.15
C SER A 395 8.99 -11.04 -5.67
N ASP A 396 10.09 -11.30 -6.35
CA ASP A 396 10.15 -11.33 -7.81
C ASP A 396 11.05 -12.45 -8.31
N TRP A 397 10.83 -12.89 -9.56
CA TRP A 397 11.50 -14.02 -10.16
C TRP A 397 12.04 -13.69 -11.55
N SER A 398 13.35 -13.73 -11.75
CA SER A 398 13.99 -13.38 -13.03
C SER A 398 14.21 -14.58 -13.95
N ILE A 399 14.48 -14.26 -15.23
CA ILE A 399 14.87 -15.24 -16.26
C ILE A 399 16.14 -16.06 -15.92
N ASN A 400 16.96 -15.57 -14.97
CA ASN A 400 18.19 -16.22 -14.54
C ASN A 400 17.97 -17.17 -13.33
N ASN A 401 16.71 -17.52 -13.05
CA ASN A 401 16.33 -18.33 -11.89
C ASN A 401 16.75 -17.70 -10.54
N LEU A 402 16.86 -16.39 -10.49
CA LEU A 402 17.06 -15.63 -9.26
C LEU A 402 15.72 -15.17 -8.71
N ILE A 403 15.59 -15.25 -7.39
CA ILE A 403 14.48 -14.70 -6.63
C ILE A 403 15.01 -13.50 -5.87
N SER A 404 14.32 -12.35 -5.98
CA SER A 404 14.51 -11.19 -5.10
C SER A 404 13.40 -11.11 -4.06
N PHE A 405 13.75 -10.72 -2.86
CA PHE A 405 12.81 -10.52 -1.76
C PHE A 405 13.43 -9.61 -0.70
N ASP A 406 12.61 -9.12 0.21
CA ASP A 406 13.10 -8.38 1.37
C ASP A 406 12.84 -9.15 2.66
N GLN A 407 13.76 -9.00 3.61
CA GLN A 407 13.72 -9.61 4.92
C GLN A 407 14.12 -8.59 5.98
N GLY A 408 13.51 -8.65 7.14
CA GLY A 408 13.85 -7.79 8.27
C GLY A 408 12.68 -7.42 9.15
N GLY A 409 12.91 -6.53 10.10
CA GLY A 409 11.85 -5.94 10.93
C GLY A 409 11.08 -4.86 10.17
N PRO A 410 9.93 -4.38 10.68
CA PRO A 410 9.05 -3.44 9.98
C PRO A 410 9.71 -2.13 9.51
N PHE A 411 10.90 -1.81 10.00
CA PHE A 411 11.63 -0.57 9.68
C PHE A 411 13.12 -0.79 9.41
N ALA A 412 13.52 -2.04 9.18
CA ALA A 412 14.89 -2.42 8.90
C ALA A 412 14.90 -3.63 7.98
N HIS A 413 14.45 -3.38 6.75
CA HIS A 413 14.47 -4.39 5.71
C HIS A 413 15.74 -4.29 4.91
N ASP A 414 16.21 -5.44 4.50
CA ASP A 414 17.29 -5.61 3.55
C ASP A 414 16.79 -6.41 2.36
N VAL A 415 17.29 -6.08 1.18
CA VAL A 415 17.03 -6.83 -0.04
C VAL A 415 18.01 -7.98 -0.18
N TYR A 416 17.47 -9.14 -0.48
CA TYR A 416 18.18 -10.39 -0.67
C TYR A 416 17.96 -10.96 -2.06
N LEU A 417 18.92 -11.74 -2.52
CA LEU A 417 18.82 -12.62 -3.68
C LEU A 417 19.13 -14.05 -3.26
N MET A 418 18.49 -14.99 -3.92
CA MET A 418 18.82 -16.42 -3.87
C MET A 418 18.43 -17.09 -5.18
N SER A 419 18.95 -18.26 -5.43
CA SER A 419 18.49 -19.13 -6.51
C SER A 419 17.12 -19.74 -6.18
N ILE A 420 16.37 -20.13 -7.20
CA ILE A 420 15.05 -20.77 -7.08
C ILE A 420 15.08 -22.07 -6.26
N ASP A 421 16.22 -22.75 -6.18
CA ASP A 421 16.44 -23.94 -5.33
C ASP A 421 16.76 -23.59 -3.86
N GLY A 422 16.71 -22.30 -3.48
CA GLY A 422 17.00 -21.79 -2.15
C GLY A 422 18.48 -21.64 -1.84
N SER A 423 19.36 -21.94 -2.79
CA SER A 423 20.81 -21.78 -2.62
C SER A 423 21.29 -20.35 -2.92
N GLY A 424 22.53 -20.04 -2.56
CA GLY A 424 23.16 -18.77 -2.89
C GLY A 424 22.53 -17.55 -2.21
N LEU A 425 21.82 -17.75 -1.08
CA LEU A 425 21.22 -16.68 -0.30
C LEU A 425 22.26 -15.62 0.07
N ARG A 426 22.00 -14.37 -0.32
CA ARG A 426 22.88 -13.24 -0.01
C ARG A 426 22.11 -11.93 0.08
N GLN A 427 22.48 -11.11 1.04
CA GLN A 427 22.05 -9.72 1.12
C GLN A 427 22.77 -8.90 0.06
N ILE A 428 22.06 -8.03 -0.63
CA ILE A 428 22.63 -7.13 -1.66
C ILE A 428 22.43 -5.66 -1.32
N SER A 429 21.43 -5.30 -0.51
CA SER A 429 21.28 -3.93 -0.04
C SER A 429 22.46 -3.49 0.81
N GLN A 430 22.83 -2.21 0.69
CA GLN A 430 23.91 -1.61 1.47
C GLN A 430 23.41 -1.26 2.87
N ALA A 431 24.32 -1.37 3.84
CA ALA A 431 24.02 -0.99 5.22
C ALA A 431 23.57 0.49 5.32
N GLY A 432 22.49 0.72 6.05
CA GLY A 432 21.94 2.06 6.27
C GLY A 432 20.81 2.48 5.32
N ILE A 433 20.48 1.66 4.32
CA ILE A 433 19.28 1.82 3.50
C ILE A 433 18.26 0.78 3.96
N ASN A 434 17.10 1.23 4.47
CA ASN A 434 15.97 0.33 4.68
C ASN A 434 15.35 0.04 3.30
N ALA A 435 15.59 -1.15 2.74
CA ALA A 435 15.27 -1.50 1.36
C ALA A 435 14.13 -2.51 1.28
N GLN A 436 13.08 -2.22 0.52
CA GLN A 436 11.85 -3.02 0.45
C GLN A 436 11.33 -3.19 -0.98
N GLY A 437 10.50 -4.22 -1.20
CA GLY A 437 9.72 -4.40 -2.41
C GLY A 437 10.56 -4.54 -3.67
N ALA A 438 11.56 -5.41 -3.62
CA ALA A 438 12.52 -5.60 -4.70
C ALA A 438 11.91 -6.24 -5.95
N SER A 439 12.32 -5.77 -7.14
CA SER A 439 11.93 -6.33 -8.44
C SER A 439 13.10 -6.35 -9.41
N LEU A 440 13.23 -7.44 -10.15
CA LEU A 440 14.34 -7.69 -11.08
C LEU A 440 14.05 -7.11 -12.47
N SER A 441 15.08 -6.63 -13.16
CA SER A 441 14.95 -6.19 -14.55
C SER A 441 14.64 -7.37 -15.47
N PRO A 442 14.00 -7.13 -16.65
CA PRO A 442 13.67 -8.20 -17.60
C PRO A 442 14.89 -9.00 -18.08
N ASP A 443 16.09 -8.39 -18.14
CA ASP A 443 17.35 -9.05 -18.49
C ASP A 443 18.05 -9.74 -17.31
N GLY A 444 17.48 -9.62 -16.09
CA GLY A 444 17.99 -10.19 -14.85
C GLY A 444 19.34 -9.65 -14.39
N LYS A 445 19.77 -8.48 -14.85
CA LYS A 445 21.07 -7.88 -14.47
C LYS A 445 20.97 -6.81 -13.42
N TRP A 446 19.78 -6.21 -13.26
CA TRP A 446 19.50 -5.13 -12.35
C TRP A 446 18.37 -5.49 -11.42
N ILE A 447 18.28 -4.76 -10.32
CA ILE A 447 17.20 -4.85 -9.36
C ILE A 447 16.78 -3.44 -8.97
N THR A 448 15.48 -3.20 -8.88
CA THR A 448 14.89 -1.99 -8.30
C THR A 448 14.30 -2.29 -6.94
N PHE A 449 14.26 -1.31 -6.06
CA PHE A 449 13.68 -1.42 -4.73
C PHE A 449 13.30 -0.04 -4.19
N THR A 450 12.44 -0.03 -3.19
CA THR A 450 12.16 1.15 -2.36
C THR A 450 13.25 1.31 -1.33
N GLY A 451 13.93 2.46 -1.29
CA GLY A 451 14.90 2.79 -0.26
C GLY A 451 14.40 3.92 0.63
N TYR A 452 14.44 3.71 1.95
CA TYR A 452 14.16 4.75 2.94
C TYR A 452 15.50 5.33 3.40
N THR A 453 15.83 6.52 2.95
CA THR A 453 17.09 7.17 3.29
C THR A 453 16.89 8.08 4.50
N ASN A 454 17.52 7.73 5.61
CA ASN A 454 17.67 8.64 6.76
C ASN A 454 18.78 9.66 6.48
N VAL A 455 18.58 10.55 5.51
CA VAL A 455 19.53 11.66 5.29
C VAL A 455 19.19 12.75 6.29
N ALA A 456 20.14 13.11 7.14
CA ALA A 456 19.99 14.21 8.10
C ALA A 456 19.60 15.51 7.37
N GLY A 457 18.39 16.04 7.68
CA GLY A 457 17.84 17.26 7.08
C GLY A 457 16.82 17.06 5.95
N LYS A 458 16.57 15.83 5.48
CA LYS A 458 15.39 15.48 4.69
C LYS A 458 14.31 14.88 5.61
N ASP A 459 13.06 15.13 5.28
CA ASP A 459 11.93 14.50 5.96
C ASP A 459 12.17 13.00 6.10
N GLN A 460 12.04 12.45 7.31
CA GLN A 460 12.22 11.01 7.59
C GLN A 460 11.19 10.12 6.86
N ASN A 461 10.35 10.73 6.04
CA ASN A 461 9.25 10.13 5.30
C ASN A 461 9.53 9.97 3.79
N SER A 462 10.71 10.36 3.30
CA SER A 462 11.01 10.15 1.89
C SER A 462 11.45 8.72 1.65
N CYS A 463 10.62 7.94 1.00
CA CYS A 463 11.04 6.71 0.37
C CYS A 463 11.18 6.96 -1.13
N GLU A 464 12.23 6.43 -1.70
CA GLU A 464 12.64 6.70 -3.07
C GLU A 464 12.89 5.40 -3.82
N ILE A 465 12.84 5.43 -5.13
CA ILE A 465 13.17 4.29 -5.98
C ILE A 465 14.67 4.27 -6.25
N PHE A 466 15.27 3.13 -5.98
CA PHE A 466 16.67 2.83 -6.24
C PHE A 466 16.80 1.69 -7.23
N ILE A 467 17.92 1.67 -7.92
CA ILE A 467 18.39 0.51 -8.70
C ILE A 467 19.82 0.18 -8.34
N MET A 468 20.20 -1.07 -8.51
CA MET A 468 21.59 -1.55 -8.47
C MET A 468 21.74 -2.79 -9.33
N ARG A 469 22.97 -3.18 -9.60
CA ARG A 469 23.22 -4.48 -10.23
C ARG A 469 22.93 -5.62 -9.28
N VAL A 470 22.59 -6.78 -9.83
CA VAL A 470 22.33 -8.00 -9.02
C VAL A 470 23.53 -8.48 -8.23
N ASP A 471 24.75 -8.00 -8.52
CA ASP A 471 25.95 -8.23 -7.72
C ASP A 471 26.13 -7.23 -6.56
N GLY A 472 25.20 -6.26 -6.41
CA GLY A 472 25.24 -5.21 -5.39
C GLY A 472 26.04 -3.96 -5.79
N SER A 473 26.63 -3.94 -6.98
CA SER A 473 27.36 -2.77 -7.50
C SER A 473 26.42 -1.76 -8.18
N ASP A 474 26.95 -0.58 -8.52
CA ASP A 474 26.30 0.48 -9.31
C ASP A 474 24.93 0.92 -8.71
N LEU A 475 24.92 1.21 -7.41
CA LEU A 475 23.73 1.72 -6.72
C LEU A 475 23.41 3.14 -7.21
N ARG A 476 22.18 3.34 -7.71
CA ARG A 476 21.66 4.62 -8.19
C ARG A 476 20.32 4.91 -7.55
N GLN A 477 20.12 6.14 -7.09
CA GLN A 477 18.81 6.66 -6.72
C GLN A 477 18.15 7.25 -7.98
N LEU A 478 16.92 6.79 -8.30
CA LEU A 478 16.20 7.22 -9.49
C LEU A 478 15.20 8.34 -9.22
N THR A 479 14.62 8.38 -8.01
CA THR A 479 13.73 9.46 -7.60
C THR A 479 14.33 10.22 -6.43
N ASP A 480 14.11 11.53 -6.38
CA ASP A 480 14.55 12.44 -5.31
C ASP A 480 13.54 13.58 -5.22
N ASN A 481 12.45 13.35 -4.49
CA ASN A 481 11.36 14.29 -4.41
C ASN A 481 10.83 14.40 -2.97
N LYS A 482 9.72 15.08 -2.75
CA LYS A 482 9.12 15.27 -1.42
C LYS A 482 8.03 14.24 -1.08
N TYR A 483 7.76 13.31 -1.99
CA TYR A 483 6.77 12.27 -1.83
C TYR A 483 7.44 10.94 -1.47
N CYS A 484 6.64 9.95 -1.09
CA CYS A 484 7.10 8.59 -0.98
C CYS A 484 6.85 7.87 -2.31
N ASP A 485 7.91 7.33 -2.91
CA ASP A 485 7.89 6.49 -4.10
C ASP A 485 8.24 5.06 -3.69
N TYR A 486 7.31 4.12 -3.89
CA TYR A 486 7.46 2.79 -3.32
C TYR A 486 6.81 1.68 -4.16
N GLN A 487 7.07 0.42 -3.79
CA GLN A 487 6.57 -0.78 -4.47
C GLN A 487 6.88 -0.83 -5.98
N PRO A 488 8.14 -0.66 -6.39
CA PRO A 488 8.48 -0.71 -7.79
C PRO A 488 8.30 -2.10 -8.38
N ARG A 489 7.93 -2.14 -9.66
CA ARG A 489 7.92 -3.34 -10.50
C ARG A 489 8.58 -3.03 -11.83
N TRP A 490 9.58 -3.83 -12.17
CA TRP A 490 10.34 -3.71 -13.40
C TRP A 490 9.78 -4.62 -14.49
N GLY A 491 9.54 -4.11 -15.68
CA GLY A 491 9.07 -4.85 -16.85
C GLY A 491 9.64 -4.30 -18.15
N ASN A 492 9.19 -4.82 -19.28
CA ASN A 492 9.64 -4.40 -20.63
C ASN A 492 9.08 -3.04 -21.06
#